data_e834e4e54da5b94c759b342aaec0912a
#
_entry.id   e834e4e54da5b94c759b342aaec0912a
#
_cell.length_a   1.000
_cell.length_b   1.000
_cell.length_c   1.000
_cell.angle_alpha   90.00
_cell.angle_beta   90.00
_cell.angle_gamma   90.00
#
_symmetry.space_group_name_H-M   'P 1'
#
loop_
_entity.id
_entity.type
_entity.pdbx_description
1 polymer ?
#
loop_
_entity_poly.entity_id
_entity_poly.type
_entity_poly.pdbx_seq_one_letter_code
_entity_poly.pdbx_strand_id
1 'polypeptide(L)'
;MALNPSCVLLAIVGGKGGVGKSVFAANLTAAITAELRTPALLIDCDSKSVGDQNIITGIKPVKTLRELANSTQSLAAIPLQQIVAMHPSGFSYLGAVRGPEEILSVPPDNLTKLIEYFSRSFKFIIVDCGNDIGPMQTAILQDATGIVIVATPEILVVQQTQRLINDLLTQTYPKEMFQLVLNKFNTAGLQPQVIGQHLGLMPLGIIPADEPTTAASLTQSKPFVITNPKSPISASYFDFVRKLSGGTLQKLKSLQKPKPVAAPVVAGTPAATSVANPNGYDAKTLLKLRVHSELIRTVDLKKILAEAGNSESKEKEVRDKTMRDIGQIVDKEAPDLAREERQKLVKDVLEEALGLGPLEDMLADPSISEIMVNGSQKIFIEKAGRVQLSGITFTSNDHLRRIIERIVTPLGRQIHNANPYVDARLKDGSRVNAVIEPLALDGPALTIRKFKKGGIGPQKYIEFGSATQNMLDFLKISVEYGYNVVISGGTGSGKTSLLNMISQFIPAHERVITVEDAAELQMMQEHVVRLETRPPSMEGTNAVTIRD
;
A
#
# COMPACT_ATOMS: atom_id res chain seq x y z
N MET A 1 -28.54 -15.21 -3.57
CA MET A 1 -29.41 -15.72 -2.47
C MET A 1 -29.38 -14.69 -1.36
N ALA A 2 -30.41 -14.57 -0.54
CA ALA A 2 -30.52 -13.47 0.43
C ALA A 2 -30.19 -13.96 1.85
N LEU A 3 -29.53 -13.11 2.64
CA LEU A 3 -29.35 -13.34 4.08
C LEU A 3 -30.70 -13.61 4.75
N ASN A 4 -30.69 -14.41 5.79
CA ASN A 4 -31.88 -14.58 6.64
C ASN A 4 -32.32 -13.20 7.17
N PRO A 5 -33.57 -12.73 6.94
CA PRO A 5 -34.04 -11.41 7.35
C PRO A 5 -33.92 -11.14 8.86
N SER A 6 -33.90 -12.19 9.67
CA SER A 6 -33.74 -12.09 11.14
C SER A 6 -32.26 -11.86 11.53
N CYS A 7 -31.30 -12.20 10.68
CA CYS A 7 -29.89 -12.03 10.95
C CYS A 7 -29.46 -10.57 10.78
N VAL A 8 -28.51 -10.14 11.60
CA VAL A 8 -27.85 -8.83 11.57
C VAL A 8 -26.37 -9.06 11.26
N LEU A 9 -25.93 -8.61 10.11
CA LEU A 9 -24.52 -8.63 9.71
C LEU A 9 -23.90 -7.25 9.94
N LEU A 10 -22.93 -7.16 10.85
CA LEU A 10 -22.18 -5.92 11.12
C LEU A 10 -20.74 -6.07 10.63
N ALA A 11 -20.36 -5.23 9.70
CA ALA A 11 -18.97 -5.13 9.24
C ALA A 11 -18.22 -4.08 10.07
N ILE A 12 -17.10 -4.46 10.68
CA ILE A 12 -16.25 -3.55 11.46
C ILE A 12 -15.09 -3.11 10.57
N VAL A 13 -14.99 -1.80 10.33
CA VAL A 13 -13.97 -1.19 9.48
C VAL A 13 -13.33 0.01 10.19
N GLY A 14 -12.23 0.52 9.66
CA GLY A 14 -11.61 1.76 10.15
C GLY A 14 -10.64 2.32 9.14
N GLY A 15 -10.51 3.65 9.08
CA GLY A 15 -9.65 4.35 8.12
C GLY A 15 -8.15 4.17 8.38
N LYS A 16 -7.74 3.64 9.55
CA LYS A 16 -6.34 3.49 9.92
C LYS A 16 -6.10 2.21 10.73
N GLY A 17 -4.87 1.66 10.63
CA GLY A 17 -4.39 0.61 11.53
C GLY A 17 -4.26 1.11 12.97
N GLY A 18 -4.36 0.20 13.96
CA GLY A 18 -4.12 0.55 15.37
C GLY A 18 -5.27 1.23 16.12
N VAL A 19 -6.39 1.56 15.47
CA VAL A 19 -7.58 2.17 16.13
C VAL A 19 -8.33 1.20 17.04
N GLY A 20 -7.98 -0.10 17.05
CA GLY A 20 -8.56 -1.11 17.93
C GLY A 20 -9.79 -1.83 17.38
N LYS A 21 -9.93 -1.94 16.06
CA LYS A 21 -11.05 -2.66 15.39
C LYS A 21 -11.23 -4.08 15.88
N SER A 22 -10.14 -4.87 15.88
CA SER A 22 -10.19 -6.30 16.24
C SER A 22 -10.57 -6.50 17.71
N VAL A 23 -10.01 -5.68 18.62
CA VAL A 23 -10.40 -5.67 20.03
C VAL A 23 -11.86 -5.23 20.18
N PHE A 24 -12.30 -4.25 19.39
CA PHE A 24 -13.70 -3.80 19.37
C PHE A 24 -14.62 -4.92 18.89
N ALA A 25 -14.33 -5.60 17.80
CA ALA A 25 -15.15 -6.68 17.25
C ALA A 25 -15.34 -7.84 18.24
N ALA A 26 -14.27 -8.29 18.90
CA ALA A 26 -14.31 -9.36 19.89
C ALA A 26 -15.15 -8.97 21.11
N ASN A 27 -14.90 -7.79 21.69
CA ASN A 27 -15.64 -7.31 22.84
C ASN A 27 -17.11 -6.97 22.52
N LEU A 28 -17.40 -6.44 21.32
CA LEU A 28 -18.77 -6.22 20.84
C LEU A 28 -19.53 -7.54 20.73
N THR A 29 -18.90 -8.57 20.14
CA THR A 29 -19.53 -9.90 20.01
C THR A 29 -19.86 -10.50 21.38
N ALA A 30 -18.94 -10.40 22.33
CA ALA A 30 -19.14 -10.83 23.71
C ALA A 30 -20.25 -10.02 24.41
N ALA A 31 -20.28 -8.69 24.22
CA ALA A 31 -21.32 -7.82 24.79
C ALA A 31 -22.71 -8.11 24.23
N ILE A 32 -22.84 -8.35 22.91
CA ILE A 32 -24.09 -8.74 22.26
C ILE A 32 -24.59 -10.05 22.85
N THR A 33 -23.72 -11.04 22.99
CA THR A 33 -24.10 -12.36 23.54
C THR A 33 -24.56 -12.25 24.99
N ALA A 34 -23.88 -11.47 25.81
CA ALA A 34 -24.20 -11.27 27.22
C ALA A 34 -25.49 -10.46 27.42
N GLU A 35 -25.64 -9.31 26.73
CA GLU A 35 -26.77 -8.37 26.93
C GLU A 35 -28.06 -8.87 26.27
N LEU A 36 -27.97 -9.37 25.03
CA LEU A 36 -29.14 -9.78 24.25
C LEU A 36 -29.47 -11.26 24.39
N ARG A 37 -28.64 -12.06 25.05
CA ARG A 37 -28.76 -13.51 25.21
C ARG A 37 -29.10 -14.25 23.91
N THR A 38 -28.39 -13.84 22.83
CA THR A 38 -28.63 -14.37 21.48
C THR A 38 -27.34 -14.93 20.87
N PRO A 39 -27.45 -15.98 20.03
CA PRO A 39 -26.27 -16.52 19.35
C PRO A 39 -25.59 -15.46 18.46
N ALA A 40 -24.32 -15.23 18.69
CA ALA A 40 -23.50 -14.34 17.90
C ALA A 40 -22.25 -15.07 17.36
N LEU A 41 -21.84 -14.74 16.14
CA LEU A 41 -20.66 -15.26 15.47
C LEU A 41 -19.69 -14.11 15.18
N LEU A 42 -18.45 -14.27 15.60
CA LEU A 42 -17.33 -13.41 15.20
C LEU A 42 -16.60 -14.08 14.03
N ILE A 43 -16.38 -13.35 12.93
CA ILE A 43 -15.61 -13.80 11.78
C ILE A 43 -14.40 -12.87 11.62
N ASP A 44 -13.21 -13.45 11.52
CA ASP A 44 -11.98 -12.71 11.21
C ASP A 44 -11.80 -12.66 9.69
N CYS A 45 -11.79 -11.44 9.13
CA CYS A 45 -11.54 -11.15 7.72
C CYS A 45 -10.50 -10.03 7.53
N ASP A 46 -9.71 -9.70 8.58
CA ASP A 46 -8.60 -8.76 8.42
C ASP A 46 -7.47 -9.42 7.64
N SER A 47 -7.20 -8.91 6.44
CA SER A 47 -6.17 -9.44 5.55
C SER A 47 -4.74 -9.03 5.94
N LYS A 48 -4.59 -8.00 6.80
CA LYS A 48 -3.28 -7.46 7.23
C LYS A 48 -2.85 -7.97 8.60
N SER A 49 -3.80 -8.14 9.52
CA SER A 49 -3.55 -8.61 10.90
C SER A 49 -4.15 -10.00 11.08
N VAL A 50 -3.79 -10.90 10.17
CA VAL A 50 -4.39 -12.24 10.07
C VAL A 50 -4.12 -13.04 11.34
N GLY A 51 -5.20 -13.52 11.99
CA GLY A 51 -5.11 -14.37 13.18
C GLY A 51 -5.04 -13.63 14.52
N ASP A 52 -5.03 -12.30 14.55
CA ASP A 52 -5.06 -11.52 15.81
C ASP A 52 -6.27 -11.88 16.68
N GLN A 53 -7.41 -12.21 16.07
CA GLN A 53 -8.61 -12.64 16.77
C GLN A 53 -8.41 -13.95 17.56
N ASN A 54 -7.51 -14.84 17.13
CA ASN A 54 -7.16 -16.06 17.88
C ASN A 54 -6.55 -15.69 19.25
N ILE A 55 -5.69 -14.66 19.27
CA ILE A 55 -5.03 -14.17 20.47
C ILE A 55 -6.01 -13.40 21.37
N ILE A 56 -6.80 -12.50 20.77
CA ILE A 56 -7.75 -11.64 21.50
C ILE A 56 -8.82 -12.48 22.22
N THR A 57 -9.32 -13.53 21.55
CA THR A 57 -10.38 -14.39 22.09
C THR A 57 -9.86 -15.58 22.88
N GLY A 58 -8.60 -15.96 22.71
CA GLY A 58 -8.01 -17.17 23.29
C GLY A 58 -8.53 -18.47 22.70
N ILE A 59 -9.18 -18.41 21.54
CA ILE A 59 -9.80 -19.58 20.90
C ILE A 59 -8.99 -19.97 19.66
N LYS A 60 -8.70 -21.28 19.56
CA LYS A 60 -8.17 -21.86 18.32
C LYS A 60 -9.33 -22.21 17.39
N PRO A 61 -9.29 -21.82 16.12
CA PRO A 61 -10.37 -22.15 15.17
C PRO A 61 -10.46 -23.68 14.97
N VAL A 62 -11.67 -24.21 14.91
CA VAL A 62 -11.93 -25.62 14.55
C VAL A 62 -11.68 -25.80 13.05
N LYS A 63 -12.35 -24.99 12.24
CA LYS A 63 -12.04 -24.78 10.82
C LYS A 63 -11.81 -23.30 10.59
N THR A 64 -11.06 -22.99 9.52
CA THR A 64 -10.79 -21.60 9.15
C THR A 64 -11.68 -21.16 8.00
N LEU A 65 -11.85 -19.87 7.84
CA LEU A 65 -12.57 -19.27 6.72
C LEU A 65 -11.95 -19.72 5.38
N ARG A 66 -10.61 -19.76 5.32
CA ARG A 66 -9.86 -20.24 4.15
C ARG A 66 -10.15 -21.70 3.82
N GLU A 67 -10.16 -22.59 4.83
CA GLU A 67 -10.45 -24.02 4.63
C GLU A 67 -11.87 -24.23 4.13
N LEU A 68 -12.85 -23.54 4.71
CA LEU A 68 -14.25 -23.65 4.33
C LEU A 68 -14.53 -23.10 2.92
N ALA A 69 -13.92 -21.97 2.58
CA ALA A 69 -14.12 -21.34 1.27
C ALA A 69 -13.54 -22.17 0.11
N ASN A 70 -12.52 -22.98 0.40
CA ASN A 70 -11.88 -23.86 -0.59
C ASN A 70 -12.38 -25.31 -0.52
N SER A 71 -13.35 -25.62 0.36
CA SER A 71 -13.90 -26.96 0.51
C SER A 71 -14.92 -27.27 -0.60
N THR A 72 -14.81 -28.46 -1.17
CA THR A 72 -15.81 -29.00 -2.11
C THR A 72 -17.00 -29.68 -1.41
N GLN A 73 -16.93 -29.86 -0.07
CA GLN A 73 -17.99 -30.47 0.70
C GLN A 73 -19.16 -29.50 0.93
N SER A 74 -20.39 -30.04 0.89
CA SER A 74 -21.57 -29.25 1.26
C SER A 74 -21.54 -28.92 2.76
N LEU A 75 -21.55 -27.65 3.10
CA LEU A 75 -21.57 -27.16 4.48
C LEU A 75 -22.79 -27.68 5.26
N ALA A 76 -23.91 -27.94 4.56
CA ALA A 76 -25.14 -28.45 5.16
C ALA A 76 -24.97 -29.87 5.76
N ALA A 77 -23.97 -30.62 5.34
CA ALA A 77 -23.67 -31.95 5.83
C ALA A 77 -22.78 -31.97 7.10
N ILE A 78 -22.22 -30.84 7.50
CA ILE A 78 -21.27 -30.74 8.62
C ILE A 78 -21.96 -30.08 9.81
N PRO A 79 -21.99 -30.71 11.00
CA PRO A 79 -22.52 -30.08 12.21
C PRO A 79 -21.80 -28.76 12.53
N LEU A 80 -22.54 -27.73 12.95
CA LEU A 80 -22.03 -26.39 13.19
C LEU A 80 -20.85 -26.38 14.18
N GLN A 81 -20.90 -27.23 15.23
CA GLN A 81 -19.82 -27.36 16.22
C GLN A 81 -18.50 -27.89 15.65
N GLN A 82 -18.54 -28.51 14.47
CA GLN A 82 -17.34 -28.94 13.74
C GLN A 82 -16.82 -27.89 12.78
N ILE A 83 -17.50 -26.76 12.65
CA ILE A 83 -17.16 -25.66 11.76
C ILE A 83 -16.63 -24.48 12.57
N VAL A 84 -17.39 -24.01 13.56
CA VAL A 84 -17.05 -22.84 14.38
C VAL A 84 -16.60 -23.25 15.77
N ALA A 85 -15.67 -22.53 16.35
CA ALA A 85 -15.27 -22.70 17.74
C ALA A 85 -16.22 -21.93 18.66
N MET A 86 -16.56 -22.49 19.81
CA MET A 86 -17.42 -21.83 20.79
C MET A 86 -16.57 -21.28 21.94
N HIS A 87 -16.74 -20.00 22.23
CA HIS A 87 -16.12 -19.38 23.40
C HIS A 87 -16.87 -19.77 24.68
N PRO A 88 -16.20 -19.96 25.83
CA PRO A 88 -16.87 -20.28 27.11
C PRO A 88 -17.96 -19.29 27.53
N SER A 89 -17.93 -18.05 27.06
CA SER A 89 -18.97 -17.03 27.30
C SER A 89 -20.19 -17.13 26.35
N GLY A 90 -20.20 -18.09 25.43
CA GLY A 90 -21.37 -18.41 24.60
C GLY A 90 -21.40 -17.85 23.19
N PHE A 91 -20.44 -16.97 22.78
CA PHE A 91 -20.33 -16.60 21.36
C PHE A 91 -19.53 -17.63 20.57
N SER A 92 -19.74 -17.67 19.25
CA SER A 92 -19.00 -18.52 18.33
C SER A 92 -17.95 -17.72 17.56
N TYR A 93 -16.88 -18.41 17.14
CA TYR A 93 -15.77 -17.80 16.44
C TYR A 93 -15.36 -18.62 15.20
N LEU A 94 -15.13 -17.92 14.09
CA LEU A 94 -14.54 -18.45 12.87
C LEU A 94 -13.28 -17.66 12.54
N GLY A 95 -12.11 -18.28 12.71
CA GLY A 95 -10.84 -17.64 12.41
C GLY A 95 -10.58 -17.59 10.91
N ALA A 96 -9.83 -16.60 10.48
CA ALA A 96 -9.42 -16.43 9.08
C ALA A 96 -8.52 -17.58 8.62
N VAL A 97 -7.50 -17.87 9.42
CA VAL A 97 -6.43 -18.85 9.20
C VAL A 97 -6.04 -19.51 10.52
N ARG A 98 -5.19 -20.55 10.47
CA ARG A 98 -4.69 -21.23 11.69
C ARG A 98 -3.55 -20.47 12.35
N GLY A 99 -2.68 -19.86 11.57
CA GLY A 99 -1.50 -19.13 12.05
C GLY A 99 -1.12 -17.97 11.14
N PRO A 100 -0.26 -17.05 11.64
CA PRO A 100 0.10 -15.81 10.95
C PRO A 100 0.92 -16.03 9.66
N GLU A 101 1.48 -17.22 9.47
CA GLU A 101 2.21 -17.63 8.26
C GLU A 101 1.29 -17.94 7.07
N GLU A 102 -0.01 -18.11 7.30
CA GLU A 102 -0.97 -18.41 6.25
C GLU A 102 -1.53 -17.12 5.61
N ILE A 103 -1.64 -17.11 4.29
CA ILE A 103 -2.27 -15.99 3.56
C ILE A 103 -3.78 -16.21 3.49
N LEU A 104 -4.55 -15.22 3.89
CA LEU A 104 -5.99 -15.22 3.73
C LEU A 104 -6.36 -14.92 2.26
N SER A 105 -6.77 -15.95 1.54
CA SER A 105 -7.31 -15.84 0.19
C SER A 105 -8.63 -16.58 0.11
N VAL A 106 -9.72 -15.83 0.00
CA VAL A 106 -11.10 -16.36 -0.06
C VAL A 106 -11.80 -15.72 -1.25
N PRO A 107 -12.31 -16.53 -2.20
CA PRO A 107 -13.13 -16.01 -3.29
C PRO A 107 -14.39 -15.31 -2.74
N PRO A 108 -14.72 -14.09 -3.22
CA PRO A 108 -15.87 -13.33 -2.74
C PRO A 108 -17.20 -14.10 -2.77
N ASP A 109 -17.47 -14.83 -3.85
CA ASP A 109 -18.69 -15.64 -3.99
C ASP A 109 -18.80 -16.76 -2.95
N ASN A 110 -17.67 -17.37 -2.58
CA ASN A 110 -17.65 -18.42 -1.57
C ASN A 110 -17.86 -17.82 -0.18
N LEU A 111 -17.32 -16.64 0.08
CA LEU A 111 -17.54 -15.91 1.33
C LEU A 111 -19.02 -15.55 1.51
N THR A 112 -19.67 -15.02 0.48
CA THR A 112 -21.11 -14.72 0.50
C THR A 112 -21.95 -15.97 0.82
N LYS A 113 -21.64 -17.12 0.21
CA LYS A 113 -22.33 -18.39 0.52
C LYS A 113 -22.12 -18.85 1.96
N LEU A 114 -20.90 -18.66 2.50
CA LEU A 114 -20.60 -18.98 3.90
C LEU A 114 -21.39 -18.09 4.86
N ILE A 115 -21.44 -16.78 4.62
CA ILE A 115 -22.20 -15.83 5.42
C ILE A 115 -23.71 -16.17 5.36
N GLU A 116 -24.24 -16.50 4.18
CA GLU A 116 -25.62 -16.94 4.02
C GLU A 116 -25.90 -18.21 4.85
N TYR A 117 -25.02 -19.21 4.79
CA TYR A 117 -25.14 -20.42 5.60
C TYR A 117 -25.20 -20.09 7.09
N PHE A 118 -24.27 -19.27 7.61
CA PHE A 118 -24.23 -18.89 9.02
C PHE A 118 -25.41 -18.01 9.43
N SER A 119 -25.99 -17.23 8.53
CA SER A 119 -27.14 -16.37 8.81
C SER A 119 -28.40 -17.14 9.25
N ARG A 120 -28.46 -18.45 8.97
CA ARG A 120 -29.55 -19.33 9.36
C ARG A 120 -29.46 -19.76 10.84
N SER A 121 -28.23 -19.78 11.39
CA SER A 121 -27.97 -20.25 12.75
C SER A 121 -27.65 -19.11 13.73
N PHE A 122 -27.15 -17.97 13.25
CA PHE A 122 -26.77 -16.85 14.09
C PHE A 122 -27.68 -15.64 13.85
N LYS A 123 -28.11 -15.01 14.95
CA LYS A 123 -28.87 -13.76 14.89
C LYS A 123 -27.98 -12.55 14.66
N PHE A 124 -26.73 -12.62 15.11
CA PHE A 124 -25.70 -11.59 14.87
C PHE A 124 -24.44 -12.24 14.28
N ILE A 125 -23.94 -11.65 13.21
CA ILE A 125 -22.65 -11.97 12.62
C ILE A 125 -21.84 -10.67 12.62
N ILE A 126 -20.73 -10.66 13.33
CA ILE A 126 -19.78 -9.55 13.42
C ILE A 126 -18.55 -9.94 12.62
N VAL A 127 -18.19 -9.12 11.64
CA VAL A 127 -17.04 -9.39 10.77
C VAL A 127 -16.00 -8.31 10.99
N ASP A 128 -14.80 -8.71 11.42
CA ASP A 128 -13.64 -7.84 11.46
C ASP A 128 -13.04 -7.74 10.06
N CYS A 129 -13.26 -6.61 9.40
CA CYS A 129 -12.81 -6.37 8.02
C CYS A 129 -11.44 -5.66 7.93
N GLY A 130 -10.85 -5.30 9.07
CA GLY A 130 -9.60 -4.56 9.08
C GLY A 130 -9.72 -3.12 8.55
N ASN A 131 -8.67 -2.62 7.91
CA ASN A 131 -8.61 -1.27 7.34
C ASN A 131 -8.38 -1.25 5.82
N ASP A 132 -8.35 -2.41 5.19
CA ASP A 132 -8.16 -2.58 3.76
C ASP A 132 -9.44 -3.15 3.15
N ILE A 133 -10.05 -2.40 2.24
CA ILE A 133 -11.30 -2.80 1.57
C ILE A 133 -10.96 -3.39 0.21
N GLY A 134 -10.58 -4.67 0.21
CA GLY A 134 -10.39 -5.47 -0.99
C GLY A 134 -11.70 -6.14 -1.48
N PRO A 135 -11.62 -7.01 -2.51
CA PRO A 135 -12.80 -7.71 -3.05
C PRO A 135 -13.55 -8.55 -2.01
N MET A 136 -12.84 -9.17 -1.07
CA MET A 136 -13.42 -9.97 0.02
C MET A 136 -14.24 -9.10 0.97
N GLN A 137 -13.68 -7.97 1.42
CA GLN A 137 -14.37 -7.02 2.29
C GLN A 137 -15.55 -6.36 1.58
N THR A 138 -15.40 -6.03 0.31
CA THR A 138 -16.50 -5.47 -0.51
C THR A 138 -17.70 -6.42 -0.55
N ALA A 139 -17.47 -7.74 -0.72
CA ALA A 139 -18.56 -8.73 -0.68
C ALA A 139 -19.27 -8.76 0.67
N ILE A 140 -18.54 -8.61 1.78
CA ILE A 140 -19.13 -8.51 3.12
C ILE A 140 -19.96 -7.23 3.26
N LEU A 141 -19.43 -6.09 2.83
CA LEU A 141 -20.08 -4.79 2.95
C LEU A 141 -21.39 -4.72 2.13
N GLN A 142 -21.43 -5.36 0.96
CA GLN A 142 -22.64 -5.45 0.12
C GLN A 142 -23.80 -6.16 0.85
N ASP A 143 -23.49 -7.17 1.64
CA ASP A 143 -24.48 -7.93 2.40
C ASP A 143 -24.70 -7.39 3.82
N ALA A 144 -23.87 -6.46 4.31
CA ALA A 144 -23.95 -5.92 5.65
C ALA A 144 -25.29 -5.26 5.95
N THR A 145 -25.80 -5.47 7.16
CA THR A 145 -26.95 -4.73 7.70
C THR A 145 -26.51 -3.32 8.13
N GLY A 146 -25.29 -3.22 8.68
CA GLY A 146 -24.68 -1.96 9.08
C GLY A 146 -23.16 -2.03 9.03
N ILE A 147 -22.53 -0.88 8.83
CA ILE A 147 -21.07 -0.71 8.77
C ILE A 147 -20.66 0.09 9.99
N VAL A 148 -19.92 -0.55 10.92
CA VAL A 148 -19.40 0.12 12.11
C VAL A 148 -18.00 0.62 11.82
N ILE A 149 -17.86 1.94 11.85
CA ILE A 149 -16.60 2.64 11.57
C ILE A 149 -15.93 2.98 12.90
N VAL A 150 -14.78 2.36 13.18
CA VAL A 150 -14.01 2.60 14.41
C VAL A 150 -12.93 3.64 14.14
N ALA A 151 -12.94 4.71 14.91
CA ALA A 151 -11.95 5.80 14.86
C ALA A 151 -11.46 6.15 16.26
N THR A 152 -10.33 6.85 16.37
CA THR A 152 -9.83 7.45 17.61
C THR A 152 -9.86 8.98 17.51
N PRO A 153 -9.82 9.74 18.65
CA PRO A 153 -9.97 11.20 18.66
C PRO A 153 -8.70 11.94 18.21
N GLU A 154 -7.91 11.36 17.31
CA GLU A 154 -6.70 11.92 16.76
C GLU A 154 -6.95 12.50 15.37
N ILE A 155 -6.41 13.69 15.09
CA ILE A 155 -6.66 14.40 13.83
C ILE A 155 -6.36 13.57 12.58
N LEU A 156 -5.25 12.83 12.58
CA LEU A 156 -4.86 11.97 11.44
C LEU A 156 -5.83 10.80 11.24
N VAL A 157 -6.34 10.22 12.33
CA VAL A 157 -7.33 9.14 12.24
C VAL A 157 -8.66 9.66 11.72
N VAL A 158 -9.08 10.83 12.17
CA VAL A 158 -10.32 11.48 11.70
C VAL A 158 -10.24 11.77 10.19
N GLN A 159 -9.10 12.27 9.70
CA GLN A 159 -8.90 12.49 8.26
C GLN A 159 -8.94 11.20 7.45
N GLN A 160 -8.28 10.12 7.92
CA GLN A 160 -8.32 8.82 7.24
C GLN A 160 -9.74 8.21 7.29
N THR A 161 -10.46 8.42 8.38
CA THR A 161 -11.87 8.00 8.52
C THR A 161 -12.76 8.77 7.54
N GLN A 162 -12.51 10.07 7.31
CA GLN A 162 -13.23 10.85 6.30
C GLN A 162 -13.01 10.30 4.89
N ARG A 163 -11.76 9.91 4.56
CA ARG A 163 -11.46 9.27 3.28
C ARG A 163 -12.22 7.95 3.12
N LEU A 164 -12.17 7.07 4.13
CA LEU A 164 -12.93 5.83 4.13
C LEU A 164 -14.44 6.05 3.91
N ILE A 165 -15.03 7.02 4.61
CA ILE A 165 -16.45 7.37 4.45
C ILE A 165 -16.73 7.82 3.01
N ASN A 166 -15.87 8.67 2.44
CA ASN A 166 -16.02 9.14 1.07
C ASN A 166 -15.90 7.99 0.05
N ASP A 167 -14.97 7.07 0.26
CA ASP A 167 -14.79 5.90 -0.60
C ASP A 167 -16.02 4.99 -0.56
N LEU A 168 -16.59 4.76 0.63
CA LEU A 168 -17.82 3.99 0.79
C LEU A 168 -19.03 4.68 0.14
N LEU A 169 -19.15 5.99 0.27
CA LEU A 169 -20.20 6.78 -0.40
C LEU A 169 -20.06 6.73 -1.93
N THR A 170 -18.84 6.79 -2.45
CA THR A 170 -18.56 6.65 -3.89
C THR A 170 -18.96 5.28 -4.40
N GLN A 171 -18.82 4.23 -3.58
CA GLN A 171 -19.29 2.88 -3.88
C GLN A 171 -20.79 2.70 -3.67
N THR A 172 -21.56 3.80 -3.50
CA THR A 172 -23.02 3.83 -3.36
C THR A 172 -23.60 3.22 -2.07
N TYR A 173 -22.77 3.02 -1.03
CA TYR A 173 -23.32 2.63 0.29
C TYR A 173 -24.05 3.81 0.92
N PRO A 174 -25.32 3.61 1.37
CA PRO A 174 -26.06 4.67 2.03
C PRO A 174 -25.38 5.12 3.33
N LYS A 175 -25.29 6.42 3.56
CA LYS A 175 -24.68 6.99 4.77
C LYS A 175 -25.32 6.52 6.05
N GLU A 176 -26.61 6.24 5.99
CA GLU A 176 -27.43 5.72 7.10
C GLU A 176 -26.97 4.34 7.59
N MET A 177 -26.25 3.59 6.75
CA MET A 177 -25.62 2.31 7.16
C MET A 177 -24.42 2.49 8.07
N PHE A 178 -23.81 3.69 8.10
CA PHE A 178 -22.58 3.95 8.83
C PHE A 178 -22.86 4.26 10.30
N GLN A 179 -22.21 3.54 11.21
CA GLN A 179 -22.30 3.74 12.65
C GLN A 179 -20.90 4.08 13.17
N LEU A 180 -20.67 5.33 13.56
CA LEU A 180 -19.36 5.79 14.05
C LEU A 180 -19.18 5.37 15.52
N VAL A 181 -18.01 4.81 15.84
CA VAL A 181 -17.55 4.55 17.19
C VAL A 181 -16.22 5.29 17.41
N LEU A 182 -16.19 6.12 18.43
CA LEU A 182 -14.94 6.72 18.91
C LEU A 182 -14.33 5.83 19.99
N ASN A 183 -13.26 5.15 19.65
CA ASN A 183 -12.51 4.27 20.54
C ASN A 183 -11.31 5.00 21.15
N LYS A 184 -10.81 4.50 22.28
CA LYS A 184 -9.68 5.08 23.02
C LYS A 184 -9.89 6.58 23.29
N PHE A 185 -11.13 6.96 23.58
CA PHE A 185 -11.46 8.36 23.85
C PHE A 185 -10.80 8.84 25.16
N ASN A 186 -10.13 9.97 25.07
CA ASN A 186 -9.64 10.74 26.22
C ASN A 186 -9.98 12.22 26.05
N THR A 187 -9.97 12.97 27.12
CA THR A 187 -10.35 14.40 27.12
C THR A 187 -9.32 15.32 26.45
N ALA A 188 -8.09 14.83 26.22
CA ALA A 188 -7.04 15.58 25.53
C ALA A 188 -7.15 15.56 24.00
N GLY A 189 -7.92 14.59 23.44
CA GLY A 189 -8.17 14.49 22.02
C GLY A 189 -9.27 15.41 21.52
N LEU A 190 -9.59 15.28 20.22
CA LEU A 190 -10.69 16.01 19.60
C LEU A 190 -12.03 15.65 20.25
N GLN A 191 -12.88 16.66 20.48
CA GLN A 191 -14.20 16.44 21.09
C GLN A 191 -15.13 15.67 20.14
N PRO A 192 -15.99 14.77 20.65
CA PRO A 192 -16.89 13.94 19.84
C PRO A 192 -17.80 14.75 18.90
N GLN A 193 -18.27 15.92 19.35
CA GLN A 193 -19.11 16.82 18.54
C GLN A 193 -18.35 17.38 17.34
N VAL A 194 -17.08 17.79 17.55
CA VAL A 194 -16.21 18.30 16.48
C VAL A 194 -15.94 17.20 15.45
N ILE A 195 -15.61 15.99 15.90
CA ILE A 195 -15.40 14.84 15.02
C ILE A 195 -16.69 14.52 14.26
N GLY A 196 -17.82 14.47 14.96
CA GLY A 196 -19.11 14.16 14.33
C GLY A 196 -19.53 15.19 13.27
N GLN A 197 -19.28 16.47 13.52
CA GLN A 197 -19.52 17.54 12.54
C GLN A 197 -18.59 17.43 11.33
N HIS A 198 -17.31 17.17 11.55
CA HIS A 198 -16.32 17.02 10.48
C HIS A 198 -16.63 15.81 9.57
N LEU A 199 -16.93 14.66 10.17
CA LEU A 199 -17.27 13.43 9.43
C LEU A 199 -18.72 13.45 8.90
N GLY A 200 -19.54 14.41 9.34
CA GLY A 200 -20.97 14.44 9.06
C GLY A 200 -21.71 13.21 9.62
N LEU A 201 -21.17 12.58 10.68
CA LEU A 201 -21.67 11.33 11.25
C LEU A 201 -21.44 11.35 12.76
N MET A 202 -22.53 11.53 13.54
CA MET A 202 -22.41 11.58 14.99
C MET A 202 -22.06 10.20 15.58
N PRO A 203 -21.16 10.14 16.58
CA PRO A 203 -20.80 8.87 17.22
C PRO A 203 -21.98 8.21 17.91
N LEU A 204 -22.26 6.95 17.55
CA LEU A 204 -23.23 6.10 18.25
C LEU A 204 -22.66 5.61 19.59
N GLY A 205 -21.34 5.35 19.61
CA GLY A 205 -20.62 4.90 20.81
C GLY A 205 -19.33 5.68 21.05
N ILE A 206 -19.03 5.91 22.32
CA ILE A 206 -17.77 6.50 22.78
C ILE A 206 -17.17 5.55 23.82
N ILE A 207 -16.03 4.95 23.47
CA ILE A 207 -15.32 3.98 24.29
C ILE A 207 -14.13 4.68 24.94
N PRO A 208 -14.05 4.80 26.25
CA PRO A 208 -12.94 5.47 26.93
C PRO A 208 -11.62 4.71 26.72
N ALA A 209 -10.52 5.45 26.75
CA ALA A 209 -9.19 4.87 26.83
C ALA A 209 -9.02 4.19 28.20
N ASP A 210 -8.69 2.90 28.19
CA ASP A 210 -8.38 2.11 29.40
C ASP A 210 -7.29 1.10 29.01
N GLU A 211 -6.06 1.59 28.97
CA GLU A 211 -4.89 0.78 28.60
C GLU A 211 -4.65 -0.40 29.57
N PRO A 212 -4.74 -0.23 30.91
CA PRO A 212 -4.53 -1.33 31.85
C PRO A 212 -5.53 -2.47 31.64
N THR A 213 -6.83 -2.17 31.50
CA THR A 213 -7.86 -3.18 31.26
C THR A 213 -7.67 -3.85 29.90
N THR A 214 -7.33 -3.10 28.85
CA THR A 214 -7.09 -3.64 27.52
C THR A 214 -5.84 -4.53 27.52
N ALA A 215 -4.72 -4.09 28.10
CA ALA A 215 -3.51 -4.88 28.20
C ALA A 215 -3.69 -6.17 28.99
N ALA A 216 -4.40 -6.11 30.13
CA ALA A 216 -4.72 -7.30 30.92
C ALA A 216 -5.59 -8.31 30.13
N SER A 217 -6.56 -7.81 29.36
CA SER A 217 -7.41 -8.62 28.47
C SER A 217 -6.60 -9.37 27.42
N LEU A 218 -5.70 -8.66 26.75
CA LEU A 218 -4.82 -9.26 25.71
C LEU A 218 -3.84 -10.27 26.31
N THR A 219 -3.24 -9.98 27.47
CA THR A 219 -2.37 -10.92 28.18
C THR A 219 -3.09 -12.18 28.61
N GLN A 220 -4.35 -12.06 29.03
CA GLN A 220 -5.19 -13.20 29.42
C GLN A 220 -5.87 -13.90 28.23
N SER A 221 -5.74 -13.33 27.03
CA SER A 221 -6.45 -13.80 25.82
C SER A 221 -7.96 -13.97 26.07
N LYS A 222 -8.59 -12.97 26.69
CA LYS A 222 -10.03 -12.95 26.98
C LYS A 222 -10.60 -11.55 26.82
N PRO A 223 -11.73 -11.37 26.13
CA PRO A 223 -12.38 -10.07 26.02
C PRO A 223 -12.67 -9.46 27.41
N PHE A 224 -12.33 -8.20 27.62
CA PHE A 224 -12.49 -7.53 28.93
C PHE A 224 -13.96 -7.35 29.34
N VAL A 225 -14.89 -7.31 28.40
CA VAL A 225 -16.33 -7.32 28.66
C VAL A 225 -16.73 -8.56 29.49
N ILE A 226 -15.98 -9.66 29.38
CA ILE A 226 -16.22 -10.90 30.12
C ILE A 226 -15.45 -10.88 31.44
N THR A 227 -14.18 -10.49 31.41
CA THR A 227 -13.30 -10.55 32.60
C THR A 227 -13.55 -9.41 33.59
N ASN A 228 -13.97 -8.24 33.07
CA ASN A 228 -14.28 -7.07 33.90
C ASN A 228 -15.56 -6.34 33.43
N PRO A 229 -16.75 -6.98 33.54
CA PRO A 229 -17.99 -6.47 32.98
C PRO A 229 -18.48 -5.14 33.63
N LYS A 230 -17.99 -4.82 34.84
CA LYS A 230 -18.38 -3.61 35.58
C LYS A 230 -17.44 -2.42 35.32
N SER A 231 -16.37 -2.60 34.55
CA SER A 231 -15.46 -1.49 34.24
C SER A 231 -16.14 -0.44 33.35
N PRO A 232 -15.72 0.84 33.42
CA PRO A 232 -16.27 1.89 32.57
C PRO A 232 -16.16 1.59 31.06
N ILE A 233 -15.06 0.96 30.63
CA ILE A 233 -14.87 0.57 29.25
C ILE A 233 -15.88 -0.52 28.84
N SER A 234 -16.11 -1.55 29.67
CA SER A 234 -17.12 -2.61 29.41
C SER A 234 -18.53 -2.05 29.40
N ALA A 235 -18.86 -1.14 30.33
CA ALA A 235 -20.15 -0.46 30.37
C ALA A 235 -20.45 0.29 29.06
N SER A 236 -19.44 0.89 28.43
CA SER A 236 -19.58 1.60 27.14
C SER A 236 -19.95 0.64 26.00
N TYR A 237 -19.48 -0.61 26.01
CA TYR A 237 -19.88 -1.63 25.04
C TYR A 237 -21.32 -2.07 25.23
N PHE A 238 -21.77 -2.29 26.48
CA PHE A 238 -23.16 -2.60 26.75
C PHE A 238 -24.10 -1.45 26.37
N ASP A 239 -23.69 -0.20 26.62
CA ASP A 239 -24.43 0.99 26.19
C ASP A 239 -24.53 1.06 24.65
N PHE A 240 -23.45 0.79 23.94
CA PHE A 240 -23.44 0.71 22.48
C PHE A 240 -24.43 -0.36 21.98
N VAL A 241 -24.41 -1.56 22.57
CA VAL A 241 -25.34 -2.65 22.21
C VAL A 241 -26.80 -2.24 22.45
N ARG A 242 -27.11 -1.57 23.57
CA ARG A 242 -28.45 -1.05 23.87
C ARG A 242 -28.90 0.01 22.85
N LYS A 243 -28.05 0.97 22.52
CA LYS A 243 -28.34 1.99 21.49
C LYS A 243 -28.53 1.36 20.11
N LEU A 244 -27.70 0.38 19.76
CA LEU A 244 -27.82 -0.35 18.51
C LEU A 244 -29.17 -1.10 18.43
N SER A 245 -29.55 -1.83 19.49
CA SER A 245 -30.81 -2.59 19.55
C SER A 245 -32.06 -1.72 19.73
N GLY A 246 -31.95 -0.54 20.34
CA GLY A 246 -33.02 0.38 20.70
C GLY A 246 -33.60 1.23 19.56
N GLY A 247 -33.61 0.71 18.31
CA GLY A 247 -34.21 1.38 17.15
C GLY A 247 -33.25 1.55 15.98
N THR A 248 -31.92 1.62 16.21
CA THR A 248 -30.92 1.74 15.14
C THR A 248 -30.98 0.53 14.20
N LEU A 249 -31.08 -0.69 14.74
CA LEU A 249 -31.21 -1.92 13.94
C LEU A 249 -32.48 -1.97 13.09
N GLN A 250 -33.61 -1.43 13.58
CA GLN A 250 -34.85 -1.36 12.79
C GLN A 250 -34.68 -0.41 11.60
N LYS A 251 -34.06 0.76 11.82
CA LYS A 251 -33.72 1.69 10.76
C LYS A 251 -32.77 1.05 9.74
N LEU A 252 -31.71 0.39 10.19
CA LEU A 252 -30.76 -0.28 9.32
C LEU A 252 -31.41 -1.38 8.47
N LYS A 253 -32.31 -2.17 9.06
CA LYS A 253 -33.05 -3.23 8.34
C LYS A 253 -34.06 -2.69 7.32
N SER A 254 -34.58 -1.47 7.52
CA SER A 254 -35.52 -0.83 6.60
C SER A 254 -34.84 -0.14 5.40
N LEU A 255 -33.51 0.02 5.45
CA LEU A 255 -32.77 0.61 4.32
C LEU A 255 -32.81 -0.34 3.12
N GLN A 256 -33.10 0.20 1.94
CA GLN A 256 -32.93 -0.55 0.69
C GLN A 256 -31.45 -0.81 0.49
N LYS A 257 -31.07 -2.07 0.48
CA LYS A 257 -29.69 -2.45 0.14
C LYS A 257 -29.39 -1.99 -1.30
N PRO A 258 -28.19 -1.50 -1.59
CA PRO A 258 -27.79 -1.27 -2.96
C PRO A 258 -27.98 -2.59 -3.72
N LYS A 259 -28.71 -2.53 -4.85
CA LYS A 259 -28.83 -3.71 -5.72
C LYS A 259 -27.41 -4.10 -6.13
N PRO A 260 -27.04 -5.38 -6.05
CA PRO A 260 -25.79 -5.83 -6.64
C PRO A 260 -25.79 -5.35 -8.09
N VAL A 261 -24.79 -4.61 -8.50
CA VAL A 261 -24.53 -4.39 -9.91
C VAL A 261 -24.18 -5.78 -10.45
N ALA A 262 -25.15 -6.44 -11.03
CA ALA A 262 -24.96 -7.74 -11.64
C ALA A 262 -23.89 -7.61 -12.70
N ALA A 263 -22.83 -8.41 -12.61
CA ALA A 263 -21.90 -8.59 -13.71
C ALA A 263 -22.74 -8.98 -14.94
N PRO A 264 -22.60 -8.32 -16.08
CA PRO A 264 -23.41 -8.62 -17.25
C PRO A 264 -23.08 -10.04 -17.74
N VAL A 265 -24.11 -10.90 -17.75
CA VAL A 265 -24.09 -12.17 -18.48
C VAL A 265 -24.10 -11.81 -19.96
N VAL A 266 -22.99 -12.07 -20.64
CA VAL A 266 -22.86 -11.86 -22.07
C VAL A 266 -23.61 -12.95 -22.82
N ALA A 267 -24.71 -12.57 -23.48
CA ALA A 267 -25.28 -13.33 -24.58
C ALA A 267 -25.38 -12.40 -25.78
N GLY A 268 -24.58 -12.71 -26.85
CA GLY A 268 -24.80 -12.31 -28.26
C GLY A 268 -24.52 -10.86 -28.64
N THR A 269 -23.36 -10.61 -29.20
CA THR A 269 -22.82 -9.63 -30.17
C THR A 269 -23.80 -8.70 -30.95
N PRO A 270 -23.37 -7.57 -31.58
CA PRO A 270 -22.28 -6.63 -31.31
C PRO A 270 -22.71 -5.13 -31.30
N ALA A 271 -22.12 -4.29 -30.54
CA ALA A 271 -21.81 -2.89 -30.88
C ALA A 271 -21.05 -2.22 -29.71
N ALA A 272 -19.96 -1.58 -30.03
CA ALA A 272 -19.09 -0.87 -29.12
C ALA A 272 -19.82 0.27 -28.40
N THR A 273 -19.91 0.17 -27.07
CA THR A 273 -20.17 1.30 -26.19
C THR A 273 -19.33 1.15 -24.93
N SER A 274 -18.57 2.18 -24.62
CA SER A 274 -17.61 2.29 -23.54
C SER A 274 -18.22 1.95 -22.18
N VAL A 275 -17.72 0.91 -21.52
CA VAL A 275 -18.05 0.57 -20.13
C VAL A 275 -17.28 1.51 -19.23
N ALA A 276 -18.00 2.31 -18.44
CA ALA A 276 -17.42 3.16 -17.41
C ALA A 276 -16.70 2.31 -16.35
N ASN A 277 -15.39 2.53 -16.22
CA ASN A 277 -14.49 1.83 -15.32
C ASN A 277 -14.46 2.56 -13.96
N PRO A 278 -14.81 1.93 -12.83
CA PRO A 278 -14.92 2.61 -11.54
C PRO A 278 -13.59 3.19 -11.00
N ASN A 279 -12.44 2.78 -11.55
CA ASN A 279 -11.13 3.31 -11.19
C ASN A 279 -10.50 4.18 -12.29
N GLY A 280 -11.23 4.51 -13.37
CA GLY A 280 -10.69 5.28 -14.48
C GLY A 280 -9.62 4.54 -15.31
N TYR A 281 -9.40 3.23 -15.07
CA TYR A 281 -8.48 2.44 -15.87
C TYR A 281 -9.08 2.14 -17.24
N ASP A 282 -8.30 2.31 -18.30
CA ASP A 282 -8.68 1.88 -19.63
C ASP A 282 -8.69 0.34 -19.75
N ALA A 283 -9.32 -0.18 -20.78
CA ALA A 283 -9.43 -1.63 -21.02
C ALA A 283 -8.05 -2.31 -21.09
N LYS A 284 -7.03 -1.57 -21.52
CA LYS A 284 -5.65 -2.03 -21.64
C LYS A 284 -4.99 -2.22 -20.29
N THR A 285 -5.19 -1.27 -19.36
CA THR A 285 -4.71 -1.36 -17.98
C THR A 285 -5.37 -2.53 -17.25
N LEU A 286 -6.67 -2.76 -17.44
CA LEU A 286 -7.38 -3.91 -16.87
C LEU A 286 -6.87 -5.25 -17.41
N LEU A 287 -6.56 -5.34 -18.70
CA LEU A 287 -5.96 -6.52 -19.29
C LEU A 287 -4.56 -6.78 -18.73
N LYS A 288 -3.74 -5.72 -18.60
CA LYS A 288 -2.41 -5.77 -17.99
C LYS A 288 -2.45 -6.31 -16.56
N LEU A 289 -3.40 -5.84 -15.75
CA LEU A 289 -3.61 -6.31 -14.37
C LEU A 289 -3.99 -7.79 -14.33
N ARG A 290 -4.86 -8.27 -15.22
CA ARG A 290 -5.24 -9.69 -15.30
C ARG A 290 -4.05 -10.57 -15.66
N VAL A 291 -3.30 -10.20 -16.69
CA VAL A 291 -2.10 -10.94 -17.11
C VAL A 291 -1.06 -10.99 -15.99
N HIS A 292 -0.82 -9.88 -15.30
CA HIS A 292 0.10 -9.82 -14.17
C HIS A 292 -0.35 -10.68 -12.99
N SER A 293 -1.65 -10.68 -12.66
CA SER A 293 -2.21 -11.52 -11.60
C SER A 293 -2.07 -13.01 -11.91
N GLU A 294 -2.32 -13.40 -13.16
CA GLU A 294 -2.16 -14.79 -13.61
C GLU A 294 -0.69 -15.23 -13.60
N LEU A 295 0.23 -14.32 -13.98
CA LEU A 295 1.67 -14.57 -13.89
C LEU A 295 2.11 -14.87 -12.45
N ILE A 296 1.70 -14.06 -11.48
CA ILE A 296 2.03 -14.29 -10.06
C ILE A 296 1.44 -15.61 -9.56
N ARG A 297 0.28 -16.03 -10.07
CA ARG A 297 -0.36 -17.29 -9.69
C ARG A 297 0.35 -18.51 -10.25
N THR A 298 0.91 -18.40 -11.46
CA THR A 298 1.51 -19.53 -12.19
C THR A 298 3.01 -19.66 -11.99
N VAL A 299 3.69 -18.57 -11.67
CA VAL A 299 5.16 -18.49 -11.61
C VAL A 299 5.61 -17.96 -10.23
N ASP A 300 6.42 -18.73 -9.53
CA ASP A 300 7.07 -18.28 -8.28
C ASP A 300 8.24 -17.34 -8.60
N LEU A 301 7.92 -16.07 -8.83
CA LEU A 301 8.90 -15.03 -9.17
C LEU A 301 9.98 -14.84 -8.09
N LYS A 302 9.66 -15.08 -6.81
CA LYS A 302 10.64 -14.96 -5.71
C LYS A 302 11.73 -16.03 -5.80
N LYS A 303 11.34 -17.27 -6.10
CA LYS A 303 12.26 -18.39 -6.27
C LYS A 303 13.15 -18.17 -7.50
N ILE A 304 12.56 -17.75 -8.60
CA ILE A 304 13.26 -17.47 -9.86
C ILE A 304 14.28 -16.34 -9.71
N LEU A 305 13.93 -15.25 -9.04
CA LEU A 305 14.83 -14.12 -8.77
C LEU A 305 15.96 -14.52 -7.80
N ALA A 306 15.69 -15.38 -6.82
CA ALA A 306 16.70 -15.90 -5.92
C ALA A 306 17.71 -16.83 -6.64
N GLU A 307 17.25 -17.62 -7.62
CA GLU A 307 18.09 -18.50 -8.44
C GLU A 307 18.95 -17.74 -9.47
N ALA A 308 18.52 -16.57 -9.93
CA ALA A 308 19.27 -15.72 -10.86
C ALA A 308 20.59 -15.21 -10.25
N GLY A 309 20.62 -14.93 -8.94
CA GLY A 309 21.82 -14.43 -8.25
C GLY A 309 22.41 -13.19 -8.93
N ASN A 310 23.75 -13.00 -8.82
CA ASN A 310 24.46 -11.87 -9.43
C ASN A 310 25.06 -12.18 -10.82
N SER A 311 24.54 -13.18 -11.54
CA SER A 311 25.08 -13.60 -12.84
C SER A 311 24.23 -13.07 -13.98
N GLU A 312 24.79 -12.18 -14.80
CA GLU A 312 24.14 -11.55 -15.97
C GLU A 312 23.55 -12.57 -16.96
N SER A 313 24.21 -13.72 -17.14
CA SER A 313 23.73 -14.77 -18.05
C SER A 313 22.46 -15.45 -17.51
N LYS A 314 22.38 -15.70 -16.21
CA LYS A 314 21.19 -16.29 -15.57
C LYS A 314 20.02 -15.30 -15.51
N GLU A 315 20.31 -14.03 -15.29
CA GLU A 315 19.30 -12.97 -15.32
C GLU A 315 18.63 -12.89 -16.70
N LYS A 316 19.42 -12.98 -17.77
CA LYS A 316 18.91 -13.03 -19.15
C LYS A 316 18.04 -14.27 -19.39
N GLU A 317 18.46 -15.44 -18.96
CA GLU A 317 17.71 -16.69 -19.10
C GLU A 317 16.35 -16.63 -18.36
N VAL A 318 16.33 -16.09 -17.15
CA VAL A 318 15.13 -15.85 -16.35
C VAL A 318 14.19 -14.89 -17.08
N ARG A 319 14.73 -13.80 -17.62
CA ARG A 319 13.96 -12.81 -18.38
C ARG A 319 13.31 -13.42 -19.63
N ASP A 320 14.07 -14.21 -20.38
CA ASP A 320 13.58 -14.87 -21.60
C ASP A 320 12.52 -15.94 -21.30
N LYS A 321 12.65 -16.67 -20.19
CA LYS A 321 11.67 -17.64 -19.73
C LYS A 321 10.37 -16.94 -19.30
N THR A 322 10.48 -15.93 -18.46
CA THR A 322 9.32 -15.16 -17.98
C THR A 322 8.59 -14.46 -19.14
N MET A 323 9.32 -13.95 -20.13
CA MET A 323 8.73 -13.38 -21.34
C MET A 323 7.87 -14.39 -22.12
N ARG A 324 8.33 -15.65 -22.23
CA ARG A 324 7.56 -16.73 -22.86
C ARG A 324 6.31 -17.08 -22.08
N ASP A 325 6.42 -17.17 -20.76
CA ASP A 325 5.30 -17.48 -19.89
C ASP A 325 4.22 -16.37 -19.96
N ILE A 326 4.64 -15.10 -19.92
CA ILE A 326 3.73 -13.96 -20.13
C ILE A 326 3.07 -14.03 -21.51
N GLY A 327 3.83 -14.37 -22.57
CA GLY A 327 3.30 -14.52 -23.92
C GLY A 327 2.16 -15.54 -23.97
N GLN A 328 2.32 -16.70 -23.35
CA GLN A 328 1.29 -17.74 -23.26
C GLN A 328 0.05 -17.28 -22.49
N ILE A 329 0.24 -16.51 -21.41
CA ILE A 329 -0.88 -15.96 -20.64
C ILE A 329 -1.64 -14.92 -21.48
N VAL A 330 -0.92 -14.05 -22.21
CA VAL A 330 -1.56 -13.04 -23.09
C VAL A 330 -2.34 -13.71 -24.21
N ASP A 331 -1.82 -14.77 -24.82
CA ASP A 331 -2.51 -15.53 -25.86
C ASP A 331 -3.81 -16.17 -25.36
N LYS A 332 -3.86 -16.54 -24.09
CA LYS A 332 -5.04 -17.12 -23.44
C LYS A 332 -6.07 -16.05 -23.04
N GLU A 333 -5.61 -14.93 -22.50
CA GLU A 333 -6.48 -13.87 -21.97
C GLU A 333 -6.99 -12.89 -23.04
N ALA A 334 -6.26 -12.72 -24.13
CA ALA A 334 -6.58 -11.78 -25.21
C ALA A 334 -6.12 -12.31 -26.58
N PRO A 335 -6.75 -13.37 -27.12
CA PRO A 335 -6.35 -14.01 -28.39
C PRO A 335 -6.45 -13.09 -29.61
N ASP A 336 -7.34 -12.09 -29.57
CA ASP A 336 -7.61 -11.17 -30.66
C ASP A 336 -6.74 -9.89 -30.65
N LEU A 337 -5.73 -9.82 -29.78
CA LEU A 337 -4.89 -8.63 -29.66
C LEU A 337 -3.96 -8.49 -30.89
N ALA A 338 -3.86 -7.28 -31.45
CA ALA A 338 -2.94 -6.98 -32.52
C ALA A 338 -1.48 -7.30 -32.13
N ARG A 339 -0.66 -7.78 -33.07
CA ARG A 339 0.72 -8.23 -32.79
C ARG A 339 1.58 -7.18 -32.07
N GLU A 340 1.46 -5.92 -32.46
CA GLU A 340 2.21 -4.81 -31.85
C GLU A 340 1.73 -4.54 -30.42
N GLU A 341 0.43 -4.55 -30.18
CA GLU A 341 -0.15 -4.36 -28.84
C GLU A 341 0.17 -5.52 -27.91
N ARG A 342 0.18 -6.76 -28.45
CA ARG A 342 0.61 -7.95 -27.74
C ARG A 342 2.07 -7.84 -27.29
N GLN A 343 2.98 -7.46 -28.19
CA GLN A 343 4.40 -7.29 -27.85
C GLN A 343 4.60 -6.21 -26.79
N LYS A 344 3.88 -5.10 -26.91
CA LYS A 344 3.92 -4.02 -25.91
C LYS A 344 3.39 -4.49 -24.56
N LEU A 345 2.28 -5.21 -24.52
CA LEU A 345 1.71 -5.75 -23.28
C LEU A 345 2.65 -6.76 -22.61
N VAL A 346 3.26 -7.67 -23.38
CA VAL A 346 4.24 -8.62 -22.86
C VAL A 346 5.44 -7.90 -22.26
N LYS A 347 5.95 -6.87 -22.94
CA LYS A 347 7.05 -6.03 -22.44
C LYS A 347 6.64 -5.32 -21.16
N ASP A 348 5.51 -4.63 -21.13
CA ASP A 348 5.00 -3.86 -20.00
C ASP A 348 4.82 -4.75 -18.73
N VAL A 349 4.27 -5.95 -18.91
CA VAL A 349 4.09 -6.91 -17.79
C VAL A 349 5.42 -7.49 -17.32
N LEU A 350 6.36 -7.76 -18.23
CA LEU A 350 7.71 -8.23 -17.90
C LEU A 350 8.47 -7.19 -17.06
N GLU A 351 8.40 -5.93 -17.46
CA GLU A 351 9.04 -4.80 -16.75
C GLU A 351 8.41 -4.56 -15.36
N GLU A 352 7.09 -4.78 -15.22
CA GLU A 352 6.45 -4.77 -13.90
C GLU A 352 6.86 -5.95 -13.02
N ALA A 353 7.01 -7.13 -13.60
CA ALA A 353 7.32 -8.35 -12.86
C ALA A 353 8.79 -8.42 -12.44
N LEU A 354 9.73 -8.10 -13.34
CA LEU A 354 11.16 -8.27 -13.14
C LEU A 354 11.96 -6.96 -13.12
N GLY A 355 11.46 -5.89 -13.75
CA GLY A 355 12.12 -4.60 -13.87
C GLY A 355 11.60 -3.54 -12.90
N LEU A 356 11.77 -2.27 -13.26
CA LEU A 356 11.31 -1.11 -12.49
C LEU A 356 9.95 -0.58 -12.99
N GLY A 357 9.21 -1.40 -13.75
CA GLY A 357 7.89 -1.07 -14.25
C GLY A 357 7.89 0.21 -15.11
N PRO A 358 6.94 1.14 -14.85
CA PRO A 358 6.81 2.36 -15.65
C PRO A 358 8.05 3.27 -15.65
N LEU A 359 9.01 3.06 -14.74
CA LEU A 359 10.23 3.87 -14.66
C LEU A 359 11.25 3.52 -15.74
N GLU A 360 11.23 2.30 -16.31
CA GLU A 360 12.23 1.82 -17.27
C GLU A 360 12.37 2.73 -18.48
N ASP A 361 11.25 3.03 -19.15
CA ASP A 361 11.26 3.91 -20.33
C ASP A 361 11.72 5.34 -19.98
N MET A 362 11.34 5.85 -18.79
CA MET A 362 11.77 7.17 -18.32
C MET A 362 13.25 7.20 -17.94
N LEU A 363 13.76 6.13 -17.36
CA LEU A 363 15.18 5.98 -17.07
C LEU A 363 16.03 5.86 -18.34
N ALA A 364 15.49 5.22 -19.38
CA ALA A 364 16.14 5.08 -20.68
C ALA A 364 16.14 6.38 -21.51
N ASP A 365 15.18 7.28 -21.33
CA ASP A 365 15.06 8.53 -22.10
C ASP A 365 16.14 9.56 -21.66
N PRO A 366 17.15 9.86 -22.49
CA PRO A 366 18.22 10.79 -22.10
C PRO A 366 17.75 12.25 -21.96
N SER A 367 16.59 12.60 -22.49
CA SER A 367 16.01 13.95 -22.36
C SER A 367 15.45 14.23 -20.98
N ILE A 368 15.17 13.18 -20.19
CA ILE A 368 14.66 13.30 -18.82
C ILE A 368 15.85 13.46 -17.86
N SER A 369 15.83 14.52 -17.05
CA SER A 369 16.83 14.79 -16.03
C SER A 369 16.41 14.30 -14.64
N GLU A 370 15.13 14.35 -14.33
CA GLU A 370 14.59 13.96 -13.03
C GLU A 370 13.21 13.31 -13.19
N ILE A 371 12.94 12.29 -12.37
CA ILE A 371 11.68 11.58 -12.28
C ILE A 371 11.17 11.73 -10.84
N MET A 372 9.95 12.26 -10.67
CA MET A 372 9.36 12.52 -9.36
C MET A 372 8.00 11.84 -9.28
N VAL A 373 7.89 10.83 -8.43
CA VAL A 373 6.67 10.05 -8.23
C VAL A 373 6.02 10.48 -6.92
N ASN A 374 4.78 10.95 -6.97
CA ASN A 374 4.00 11.38 -5.82
C ASN A 374 2.76 10.47 -5.69
N GLY A 375 2.91 9.34 -5.00
CA GLY A 375 1.92 8.26 -5.01
C GLY A 375 1.81 7.59 -6.38
N SER A 376 0.98 6.55 -6.48
CA SER A 376 0.87 5.75 -7.71
C SER A 376 0.30 6.51 -8.92
N GLN A 377 -0.42 7.60 -8.71
CA GLN A 377 -1.20 8.27 -9.77
C GLN A 377 -0.49 9.47 -10.42
N LYS A 378 0.60 9.98 -9.83
CA LYS A 378 1.25 11.21 -10.30
C LYS A 378 2.74 11.01 -10.46
N ILE A 379 3.19 10.89 -11.71
CA ILE A 379 4.61 10.85 -12.07
C ILE A 379 4.93 12.13 -12.85
N PHE A 380 5.77 12.97 -12.27
CA PHE A 380 6.31 14.14 -12.93
C PHE A 380 7.70 13.82 -13.46
N ILE A 381 8.04 14.42 -14.58
CA ILE A 381 9.37 14.34 -15.19
C ILE A 381 9.89 15.73 -15.48
N GLU A 382 11.21 15.93 -15.33
CA GLU A 382 11.87 17.15 -15.77
C GLU A 382 12.54 16.91 -17.12
N LYS A 383 12.15 17.72 -18.11
CA LYS A 383 12.80 17.79 -19.44
C LYS A 383 13.22 19.21 -19.75
N ALA A 384 14.49 19.41 -20.11
CA ALA A 384 15.05 20.73 -20.44
C ALA A 384 14.77 21.79 -19.36
N GLY A 385 14.84 21.44 -18.07
CA GLY A 385 14.59 22.32 -16.93
C GLY A 385 13.12 22.65 -16.67
N ARG A 386 12.17 21.95 -17.32
CA ARG A 386 10.73 22.13 -17.10
C ARG A 386 10.11 20.85 -16.55
N VAL A 387 9.39 21.00 -15.43
CA VAL A 387 8.63 19.92 -14.81
C VAL A 387 7.28 19.77 -15.51
N GLN A 388 6.92 18.54 -15.89
CA GLN A 388 5.65 18.21 -16.53
C GLN A 388 5.14 16.85 -16.06
N LEU A 389 3.81 16.65 -16.11
CA LEU A 389 3.20 15.35 -15.82
C LEU A 389 3.51 14.37 -16.96
N SER A 390 3.94 13.15 -16.64
CA SER A 390 4.32 12.14 -17.63
C SER A 390 3.14 11.49 -18.35
N GLY A 391 1.93 11.54 -17.76
CA GLY A 391 0.77 10.79 -18.23
C GLY A 391 0.84 9.28 -17.95
N ILE A 392 1.91 8.80 -17.33
CA ILE A 392 2.12 7.41 -16.93
C ILE A 392 1.83 7.28 -15.43
N THR A 393 1.32 6.12 -14.99
CA THR A 393 0.97 5.86 -13.58
C THR A 393 1.40 4.46 -13.16
N PHE A 394 1.56 4.27 -11.85
CA PHE A 394 1.64 2.93 -11.25
C PHE A 394 0.24 2.36 -11.03
N THR A 395 0.13 1.05 -11.01
CA THR A 395 -1.14 0.35 -10.79
C THR A 395 -1.68 0.53 -9.36
N SER A 396 -0.80 0.68 -8.36
CA SER A 396 -1.17 0.93 -6.96
C SER A 396 0.01 1.48 -6.16
N ASN A 397 -0.26 2.01 -4.96
CA ASN A 397 0.79 2.41 -4.02
C ASN A 397 1.61 1.20 -3.54
N ASP A 398 1.01 0.03 -3.39
CA ASP A 398 1.74 -1.20 -3.06
C ASP A 398 2.67 -1.65 -4.19
N HIS A 399 2.27 -1.43 -5.45
CA HIS A 399 3.15 -1.67 -6.60
C HIS A 399 4.35 -0.71 -6.56
N LEU A 400 4.12 0.58 -6.39
CA LEU A 400 5.18 1.58 -6.24
C LEU A 400 6.13 1.23 -5.08
N ARG A 401 5.60 0.82 -3.93
CA ARG A 401 6.40 0.40 -2.77
C ARG A 401 7.31 -0.79 -3.12
N ARG A 402 6.79 -1.82 -3.78
CA ARG A 402 7.61 -2.96 -4.24
C ARG A 402 8.73 -2.55 -5.20
N ILE A 403 8.45 -1.59 -6.10
CA ILE A 403 9.48 -1.05 -6.99
C ILE A 403 10.55 -0.29 -6.19
N ILE A 404 10.17 0.52 -5.21
CA ILE A 404 11.12 1.21 -4.32
C ILE A 404 12.00 0.18 -3.59
N GLU A 405 11.40 -0.86 -2.98
CA GLU A 405 12.14 -1.94 -2.30
C GLU A 405 13.10 -2.66 -3.27
N ARG A 406 12.67 -2.90 -4.51
CA ARG A 406 13.51 -3.51 -5.57
C ARG A 406 14.69 -2.62 -5.98
N ILE A 407 14.52 -1.31 -5.95
CA ILE A 407 15.60 -0.34 -6.22
C ILE A 407 16.63 -0.35 -5.10
N VAL A 408 16.18 -0.32 -3.83
CA VAL A 408 17.06 -0.05 -2.69
C VAL A 408 17.71 -1.29 -2.10
N THR A 409 17.06 -2.46 -2.18
CA THR A 409 17.58 -3.72 -1.61
C THR A 409 18.92 -4.16 -2.21
N PRO A 410 19.14 -4.13 -3.55
CA PRO A 410 20.44 -4.47 -4.14
C PRO A 410 21.57 -3.52 -3.76
N LEU A 411 21.22 -2.33 -3.25
CA LEU A 411 22.16 -1.31 -2.79
C LEU A 411 22.52 -1.46 -1.30
N GLY A 412 22.07 -2.57 -0.67
CA GLY A 412 22.29 -2.83 0.75
C GLY A 412 21.47 -1.93 1.68
N ARG A 413 20.41 -1.31 1.16
CA ARG A 413 19.50 -0.45 1.92
C ARG A 413 18.15 -1.13 2.12
N GLN A 414 17.46 -0.75 3.19
CA GLN A 414 16.11 -1.22 3.49
C GLN A 414 15.19 -0.02 3.76
N ILE A 415 13.96 -0.13 3.32
CA ILE A 415 12.90 0.84 3.59
C ILE A 415 11.69 0.10 4.16
N HIS A 416 11.23 0.50 5.33
CA HIS A 416 10.08 -0.07 6.03
C HIS A 416 9.51 0.93 7.03
N ASN A 417 8.39 0.62 7.67
CA ASN A 417 7.67 1.58 8.52
C ASN A 417 8.49 2.15 9.68
N ALA A 418 9.49 1.41 10.19
CA ALA A 418 10.41 1.91 11.24
C ALA A 418 11.56 2.74 10.66
N ASN A 419 11.88 2.59 9.36
CA ASN A 419 12.84 3.41 8.63
C ASN A 419 12.19 3.82 7.30
N PRO A 420 11.29 4.82 7.32
CA PRO A 420 10.38 5.09 6.21
C PRO A 420 10.96 5.99 5.10
N TYR A 421 12.23 6.26 5.12
CA TYR A 421 12.93 7.01 4.07
C TYR A 421 14.28 6.40 3.74
N VAL A 422 14.74 6.61 2.54
CA VAL A 422 16.04 6.12 2.07
C VAL A 422 16.62 7.04 1.00
N ASP A 423 17.91 7.32 1.15
CA ASP A 423 18.75 7.89 0.10
C ASP A 423 19.68 6.80 -0.42
N ALA A 424 19.72 6.63 -1.73
CA ALA A 424 20.52 5.62 -2.39
C ALA A 424 21.05 6.11 -3.74
N ARG A 425 21.95 5.33 -4.33
CA ARG A 425 22.50 5.60 -5.65
C ARG A 425 22.44 4.36 -6.51
N LEU A 426 21.90 4.50 -7.71
CA LEU A 426 21.88 3.43 -8.70
C LEU A 426 23.30 3.15 -9.25
N LYS A 427 23.46 1.99 -9.89
CA LYS A 427 24.74 1.59 -10.51
C LYS A 427 25.23 2.57 -11.59
N ASP A 428 24.31 3.29 -12.25
CA ASP A 428 24.60 4.30 -13.26
C ASP A 428 25.02 5.66 -12.66
N GLY A 429 24.99 5.81 -11.33
CA GLY A 429 25.28 7.03 -10.59
C GLY A 429 24.07 7.91 -10.29
N SER A 430 22.88 7.57 -10.78
CA SER A 430 21.65 8.30 -10.51
C SER A 430 21.29 8.25 -9.01
N ARG A 431 20.83 9.38 -8.46
CA ARG A 431 20.44 9.51 -7.06
C ARG A 431 18.98 9.12 -6.89
N VAL A 432 18.69 8.36 -5.87
CA VAL A 432 17.34 7.93 -5.50
C VAL A 432 17.03 8.37 -4.09
N ASN A 433 15.98 9.14 -3.92
CA ASN A 433 15.36 9.41 -2.62
C ASN A 433 13.97 8.79 -2.62
N ALA A 434 13.65 8.00 -1.61
CA ALA A 434 12.33 7.45 -1.44
C ALA A 434 11.83 7.64 -0.01
N VAL A 435 10.54 7.93 0.11
CA VAL A 435 9.84 8.09 1.38
C VAL A 435 8.55 7.31 1.32
N ILE A 436 8.27 6.52 2.36
CA ILE A 436 7.04 5.74 2.49
C ILE A 436 6.25 6.13 3.74
N GLU A 437 5.09 5.51 3.93
CA GLU A 437 4.34 5.63 5.18
C GLU A 437 5.21 5.21 6.39
N PRO A 438 5.09 5.90 7.55
CA PRO A 438 4.09 6.91 7.91
C PRO A 438 4.43 8.35 7.53
N LEU A 439 5.58 8.63 6.90
CA LEU A 439 6.00 10.00 6.54
C LEU A 439 5.32 10.49 5.26
N ALA A 440 5.20 9.63 4.25
CA ALA A 440 4.55 9.95 2.98
C ALA A 440 3.02 9.77 3.10
N LEU A 441 2.31 10.87 3.37
CA LEU A 441 0.87 10.85 3.68
C LEU A 441 -0.02 10.51 2.48
N ASP A 442 0.40 10.88 1.27
CA ASP A 442 -0.37 10.67 0.03
C ASP A 442 0.04 9.40 -0.73
N GLY A 443 0.74 8.51 -0.05
CA GLY A 443 1.35 7.31 -0.62
C GLY A 443 2.86 7.46 -0.83
N PRO A 444 3.57 6.39 -1.22
CA PRO A 444 5.02 6.42 -1.39
C PRO A 444 5.45 7.52 -2.35
N ALA A 445 6.51 8.24 -2.00
CA ALA A 445 7.17 9.22 -2.85
C ALA A 445 8.54 8.69 -3.28
N LEU A 446 8.88 8.88 -4.55
CA LEU A 446 10.16 8.45 -5.12
C LEU A 446 10.68 9.55 -6.05
N THR A 447 11.91 10.00 -5.80
CA THR A 447 12.59 10.92 -6.69
C THR A 447 13.87 10.26 -7.22
N ILE A 448 14.04 10.27 -8.53
CA ILE A 448 15.24 9.76 -9.20
C ILE A 448 15.86 10.90 -10.01
N ARG A 449 17.00 11.39 -9.57
CA ARG A 449 17.79 12.38 -10.31
C ARG A 449 18.84 11.68 -11.15
N LYS A 450 18.63 11.69 -12.46
CA LYS A 450 19.48 10.94 -13.39
C LYS A 450 20.88 11.53 -13.46
N PHE A 451 21.86 10.64 -13.48
CA PHE A 451 23.24 11.02 -13.70
C PHE A 451 23.47 11.28 -15.18
N LYS A 452 23.72 12.54 -15.55
CA LYS A 452 24.03 12.89 -16.94
C LYS A 452 25.46 12.48 -17.28
N LYS A 453 25.61 11.49 -18.14
CA LYS A 453 26.90 11.13 -18.74
C LYS A 453 27.26 12.16 -19.81
N GLY A 454 28.47 12.72 -19.73
CA GLY A 454 28.98 13.68 -20.68
C GLY A 454 28.87 15.14 -20.19
N GLY A 455 29.99 15.71 -19.79
CA GLY A 455 30.07 17.11 -19.40
C GLY A 455 29.85 18.05 -20.60
N ILE A 456 29.41 19.27 -20.31
CA ILE A 456 29.37 20.35 -21.29
C ILE A 456 30.82 20.79 -21.54
N GLY A 457 31.34 20.59 -22.77
CA GLY A 457 32.69 21.03 -23.15
C GLY A 457 32.77 22.55 -23.27
N PRO A 458 34.02 23.10 -23.29
CA PRO A 458 34.26 24.56 -23.35
C PRO A 458 33.54 25.25 -24.51
N GLN A 459 33.51 24.61 -25.68
CA GLN A 459 32.89 25.18 -26.89
C GLN A 459 31.40 25.45 -26.72
N LYS A 460 30.68 24.58 -26.00
CA LYS A 460 29.24 24.77 -25.72
C LYS A 460 28.94 25.94 -24.79
N TYR A 461 29.89 26.32 -23.92
CA TYR A 461 29.73 27.52 -23.09
C TYR A 461 29.74 28.78 -23.95
N ILE A 462 30.54 28.80 -25.04
CA ILE A 462 30.57 29.90 -26.01
C ILE A 462 29.26 29.92 -26.81
N GLU A 463 28.82 28.76 -27.32
CA GLU A 463 27.58 28.62 -28.09
C GLU A 463 26.35 29.08 -27.30
N PHE A 464 26.31 28.77 -25.99
CA PHE A 464 25.23 29.20 -25.08
C PHE A 464 25.34 30.67 -24.64
N GLY A 465 26.44 31.37 -25.02
CA GLY A 465 26.72 32.72 -24.57
C GLY A 465 27.05 32.84 -23.07
N SER A 466 27.34 31.70 -22.41
CA SER A 466 27.65 31.65 -20.97
C SER A 466 29.10 32.08 -20.68
N ALA A 467 30.00 31.99 -21.63
CA ALA A 467 31.39 32.47 -21.54
C ALA A 467 31.89 32.95 -22.91
N THR A 468 32.82 33.88 -22.89
CA THR A 468 33.59 34.28 -24.09
C THR A 468 34.84 33.44 -24.20
N GLN A 469 35.47 33.41 -25.39
CA GLN A 469 36.75 32.72 -25.59
C GLN A 469 37.83 33.23 -24.61
N ASN A 470 37.96 34.54 -24.43
CA ASN A 470 38.92 35.12 -23.49
C ASN A 470 38.70 34.66 -22.02
N MET A 471 37.44 34.48 -21.60
CA MET A 471 37.15 33.95 -20.28
C MET A 471 37.60 32.50 -20.14
N LEU A 472 37.41 31.68 -21.17
CA LEU A 472 37.83 30.28 -21.17
C LEU A 472 39.37 30.18 -21.20
N ASP A 473 40.05 31.02 -21.97
CA ASP A 473 41.51 31.06 -22.02
C ASP A 473 42.10 31.47 -20.67
N PHE A 474 41.50 32.47 -20.00
CA PHE A 474 41.87 32.85 -18.64
C PHE A 474 41.69 31.72 -17.63
N LEU A 475 40.54 31.04 -17.66
CA LEU A 475 40.28 29.91 -16.77
C LEU A 475 41.23 28.75 -17.04
N LYS A 476 41.53 28.47 -18.31
CA LYS A 476 42.49 27.45 -18.71
C LYS A 476 43.88 27.75 -18.14
N ILE A 477 44.39 28.93 -18.35
CA ILE A 477 45.70 29.38 -17.81
C ILE A 477 45.68 29.27 -16.28
N SER A 478 44.60 29.71 -15.61
CA SER A 478 44.50 29.66 -14.16
C SER A 478 44.60 28.23 -13.63
N VAL A 479 43.95 27.27 -14.28
CA VAL A 479 43.98 25.85 -13.89
C VAL A 479 45.34 25.21 -14.20
N GLU A 480 45.91 25.46 -15.40
CA GLU A 480 47.20 24.91 -15.80
C GLU A 480 48.36 25.39 -14.89
N TYR A 481 48.29 26.63 -14.36
CA TYR A 481 49.28 27.18 -13.43
C TYR A 481 48.94 26.89 -11.96
N GLY A 482 47.92 26.08 -11.67
CA GLY A 482 47.61 25.61 -10.31
C GLY A 482 47.02 26.66 -9.37
N TYR A 483 46.37 27.71 -9.90
CA TYR A 483 45.70 28.70 -9.05
C TYR A 483 44.46 28.08 -8.34
N ASN A 484 44.21 28.56 -7.12
CA ASN A 484 43.00 28.20 -6.40
C ASN A 484 41.79 28.85 -7.06
N VAL A 485 40.78 28.03 -7.42
CA VAL A 485 39.56 28.49 -8.07
C VAL A 485 38.37 28.21 -7.14
N VAL A 486 37.58 29.25 -6.87
CA VAL A 486 36.32 29.14 -6.08
C VAL A 486 35.14 29.42 -7.01
N ILE A 487 34.18 28.47 -7.05
CA ILE A 487 32.95 28.61 -7.84
C ILE A 487 31.78 28.74 -6.87
N SER A 488 31.07 29.88 -6.95
CA SER A 488 29.91 30.14 -6.13
C SER A 488 28.67 30.46 -6.95
N GLY A 489 27.49 30.26 -6.38
CA GLY A 489 26.21 30.51 -7.03
C GLY A 489 25.06 29.77 -6.36
N GLY A 490 23.83 30.09 -6.72
CA GLY A 490 22.61 29.43 -6.22
C GLY A 490 22.43 27.99 -6.76
N THR A 491 21.44 27.28 -6.25
CA THR A 491 21.06 25.96 -6.79
C THR A 491 20.61 26.10 -8.24
N GLY A 492 21.03 25.17 -9.11
CA GLY A 492 20.69 25.21 -10.55
C GLY A 492 21.46 26.23 -11.38
N SER A 493 22.39 27.04 -10.80
CA SER A 493 23.17 28.04 -11.55
C SER A 493 24.29 27.45 -12.44
N GLY A 494 24.52 26.14 -12.38
CA GLY A 494 25.53 25.46 -13.19
C GLY A 494 26.93 25.37 -12.56
N LYS A 495 27.07 25.53 -11.22
CA LYS A 495 28.36 25.42 -10.51
C LYS A 495 29.10 24.12 -10.82
N THR A 496 28.43 22.97 -10.62
CA THR A 496 29.02 21.65 -10.87
C THR A 496 29.35 21.46 -12.37
N SER A 497 28.50 21.99 -13.25
CA SER A 497 28.75 21.95 -14.70
C SER A 497 30.01 22.77 -15.07
N LEU A 498 30.17 23.97 -14.48
CA LEU A 498 31.35 24.79 -14.68
C LEU A 498 32.60 24.11 -14.11
N LEU A 499 32.52 23.55 -12.89
CA LEU A 499 33.65 22.83 -12.29
C LEU A 499 34.06 21.61 -13.15
N ASN A 500 33.10 20.85 -13.68
CA ASN A 500 33.35 19.75 -14.61
C ASN A 500 34.00 20.23 -15.91
N MET A 501 33.61 21.40 -16.40
CA MET A 501 34.22 21.96 -17.61
C MET A 501 35.66 22.41 -17.38
N ILE A 502 35.93 23.20 -16.33
CA ILE A 502 37.29 23.69 -16.06
C ILE A 502 38.24 22.58 -15.62
N SER A 503 37.75 21.52 -15.01
CA SER A 503 38.58 20.36 -14.63
C SER A 503 39.22 19.67 -15.84
N GLN A 504 38.65 19.83 -17.05
CA GLN A 504 39.24 19.31 -18.29
C GLN A 504 40.58 19.99 -18.62
N PHE A 505 40.87 21.17 -18.06
CA PHE A 505 42.12 21.90 -18.23
C PHE A 505 43.23 21.44 -17.29
N ILE A 506 42.93 20.57 -16.30
CA ILE A 506 43.94 20.00 -15.41
C ILE A 506 44.90 19.12 -16.24
N PRO A 507 46.22 19.34 -16.17
CA PRO A 507 47.18 18.55 -16.91
C PRO A 507 47.09 17.05 -16.62
N ALA A 508 47.28 16.21 -17.65
CA ALA A 508 47.10 14.76 -17.54
C ALA A 508 48.04 14.05 -16.54
N HIS A 509 49.19 14.70 -16.22
CA HIS A 509 50.16 14.16 -15.27
C HIS A 509 49.79 14.44 -13.79
N GLU A 510 48.78 15.27 -13.55
CA GLU A 510 48.35 15.61 -12.19
C GLU A 510 47.48 14.52 -11.57
N ARG A 511 47.66 14.32 -10.26
CA ARG A 511 46.75 13.48 -9.46
C ARG A 511 45.61 14.32 -8.96
N VAL A 512 44.38 13.93 -9.31
CA VAL A 512 43.16 14.63 -8.89
C VAL A 512 42.49 13.85 -7.78
N ILE A 513 42.10 14.54 -6.71
CA ILE A 513 41.27 13.96 -5.62
C ILE A 513 39.99 14.77 -5.54
N THR A 514 38.85 14.12 -5.66
CA THR A 514 37.56 14.76 -5.39
C THR A 514 37.04 14.35 -4.02
N VAL A 515 36.50 15.32 -3.28
CA VAL A 515 35.82 15.10 -1.97
C VAL A 515 34.46 15.75 -2.09
N GLU A 516 33.42 14.94 -2.09
CA GLU A 516 32.06 15.34 -2.45
C GLU A 516 31.04 14.82 -1.42
N ASP A 517 29.99 15.60 -1.15
CA ASP A 517 28.82 15.07 -0.41
C ASP A 517 28.14 13.98 -1.22
N ALA A 518 28.13 14.15 -2.54
CA ALA A 518 27.71 13.14 -3.47
C ALA A 518 28.53 13.30 -4.75
N ALA A 519 29.09 12.21 -5.24
CA ALA A 519 29.99 12.21 -6.40
C ALA A 519 29.24 12.62 -7.69
N GLU A 520 29.29 13.88 -8.05
CA GLU A 520 28.72 14.48 -9.27
C GLU A 520 29.78 14.81 -10.32
N LEU A 521 31.06 14.92 -9.89
CA LEU A 521 32.15 15.33 -10.78
C LEU A 521 32.57 14.21 -11.72
N GLN A 522 32.75 14.58 -12.98
CA GLN A 522 33.15 13.68 -14.08
C GLN A 522 34.54 14.11 -14.57
N MET A 523 35.56 13.60 -13.90
CA MET A 523 36.94 13.89 -14.28
C MET A 523 37.34 13.08 -15.50
N MET A 524 38.02 13.72 -16.45
CA MET A 524 38.52 13.11 -17.69
C MET A 524 39.95 12.53 -17.53
N GLN A 525 40.60 12.85 -16.43
CA GLN A 525 41.97 12.40 -16.12
C GLN A 525 41.99 10.92 -15.74
N GLU A 526 43.07 10.21 -16.03
CA GLU A 526 43.24 8.80 -15.65
C GLU A 526 43.53 8.62 -14.16
N HIS A 527 44.29 9.56 -13.57
CA HIS A 527 44.71 9.48 -12.18
C HIS A 527 43.74 10.25 -11.24
N VAL A 528 42.57 9.69 -11.00
CA VAL A 528 41.54 10.30 -10.17
C VAL A 528 41.19 9.39 -8.98
N VAL A 529 41.18 9.98 -7.78
CA VAL A 529 40.67 9.35 -6.56
C VAL A 529 39.38 10.07 -6.17
N ARG A 530 38.27 9.34 -6.10
CA ARG A 530 36.96 9.89 -5.73
C ARG A 530 36.59 9.50 -4.32
N LEU A 531 36.33 10.49 -3.47
CA LEU A 531 35.90 10.31 -2.10
C LEU A 531 34.49 10.92 -1.95
N GLU A 532 33.61 10.18 -1.33
CA GLU A 532 32.23 10.59 -1.07
C GLU A 532 31.93 10.47 0.43
N THR A 533 31.16 11.40 0.98
CA THR A 533 30.72 11.33 2.36
C THR A 533 29.85 10.09 2.59
N ARG A 534 29.81 9.64 3.81
CA ARG A 534 28.91 8.57 4.25
C ARG A 534 28.00 9.09 5.36
N PRO A 535 26.67 9.09 5.16
CA PRO A 535 25.74 9.43 6.21
C PRO A 535 25.85 8.42 7.39
N PRO A 536 25.41 8.79 8.60
CA PRO A 536 25.44 7.91 9.74
C PRO A 536 24.65 6.62 9.49
N SER A 537 25.07 5.52 10.12
CA SER A 537 24.33 4.27 10.13
C SER A 537 23.00 4.43 10.84
N MET A 538 22.14 3.41 10.80
CA MET A 538 20.86 3.39 11.54
C MET A 538 21.03 3.59 13.05
N GLU A 539 22.20 3.29 13.59
CA GLU A 539 22.58 3.49 15.01
C GLU A 539 23.16 4.89 15.28
N GLY A 540 23.18 5.79 14.29
CA GLY A 540 23.71 7.13 14.41
C GLY A 540 25.25 7.20 14.43
N THR A 541 25.94 6.09 14.12
CA THR A 541 27.40 5.95 14.15
C THR A 541 27.99 5.86 12.73
N ASN A 542 29.32 5.93 12.62
CA ASN A 542 30.07 5.72 11.37
C ASN A 542 29.76 6.74 10.25
N ALA A 543 29.31 7.93 10.56
CA ALA A 543 29.28 9.02 9.61
C ALA A 543 30.73 9.37 9.19
N VAL A 544 30.92 9.66 7.90
CA VAL A 544 32.18 10.24 7.37
C VAL A 544 31.79 11.53 6.67
N THR A 545 32.29 12.64 7.17
CA THR A 545 31.98 13.98 6.65
C THR A 545 33.09 14.47 5.73
N ILE A 546 32.87 15.59 5.01
CA ILE A 546 33.92 16.24 4.19
C ILE A 546 35.14 16.64 5.05
N ARG A 547 34.99 16.85 6.35
CA ARG A 547 36.07 17.23 7.26
C ARG A 547 36.96 16.07 7.69
N ASP A 548 36.47 14.87 7.68
CA ASP A 548 37.21 13.66 8.07
C ASP A 548 38.20 13.27 6.96
#